data_1a69222620b87d8ed3136b71fc873a29
#
_entry.id   1a69222620b87d8ed3136b71fc873a29
#
_cell.length_a   1.000
_cell.length_b   1.000
_cell.length_c   1.000
_cell.angle_alpha   90.00
_cell.angle_beta   90.00
_cell.angle_gamma   90.00
#
_symmetry.space_group_name_H-M   'P 1'
#
loop_
_entity.id
_entity.type
_entity.pdbx_description
1 polymer ?
#
loop_
_entity_poly.entity_id
_entity_poly.type
_entity_poly.pdbx_seq_one_letter_code
_entity_poly.pdbx_strand_id
1 'polypeptide(L)'
;MNKVYISGPVTGIENKNIEAFNNAETMLWDDGYFVVNPLKIEVEKENPTWFDYMKVDIKALLECDYIYMLPNWEKSKVARIEKFIALIFGIKEI
;
A
#
# COMPACT_ATOMS: atom_id res chain seq x y z
N MET A 1 3.72 -7.83 15.83
CA MET A 1 4.60 -8.21 14.72
C MET A 1 4.84 -7.00 13.83
N ASN A 2 6.00 -6.91 13.24
CA ASN A 2 6.37 -5.76 12.40
C ASN A 2 5.82 -5.93 10.99
N LYS A 3 4.57 -5.51 10.81
CA LYS A 3 3.88 -5.61 9.54
C LYS A 3 3.84 -4.25 8.87
N VAL A 4 4.26 -4.17 7.61
CA VAL A 4 4.35 -2.92 6.86
C VAL A 4 3.50 -2.98 5.60
N TYR A 5 2.75 -1.90 5.36
CA TYR A 5 1.94 -1.70 4.16
C TYR A 5 2.70 -0.78 3.20
N ILE A 6 2.80 -1.17 1.93
CA ILE A 6 3.44 -0.33 0.91
C ILE A 6 2.37 0.53 0.25
N SER A 7 2.58 1.84 0.22
CA SER A 7 1.67 2.78 -0.43
C SER A 7 2.41 3.59 -1.49
N GLY A 8 1.77 3.82 -2.62
CA GLY A 8 2.39 4.58 -3.70
C GLY A 8 1.48 4.69 -4.91
N PRO A 9 1.94 5.41 -5.94
CA PRO A 9 1.15 5.64 -7.15
C PRO A 9 1.01 4.36 -7.97
N VAL A 10 -0.20 4.13 -8.47
CA VAL A 10 -0.55 2.97 -9.32
C VAL A 10 -1.16 3.46 -10.63
N THR A 11 -2.22 4.26 -10.54
CA THR A 11 -2.96 4.76 -11.69
C THR A 11 -2.09 5.70 -12.52
N GLY A 12 -2.03 5.47 -13.82
CA GLY A 12 -1.26 6.32 -14.74
C GLY A 12 0.23 6.02 -14.78
N ILE A 13 0.69 5.04 -14.00
CA ILE A 13 2.09 4.61 -14.01
C ILE A 13 2.20 3.35 -14.86
N GLU A 14 3.27 3.27 -15.67
CA GLU A 14 3.54 2.12 -16.51
C GLU A 14 3.54 0.83 -15.66
N ASN A 15 2.86 -0.20 -16.14
CA ASN A 15 2.75 -1.49 -15.46
C ASN A 15 2.23 -1.37 -14.03
N LYS A 16 1.36 -0.39 -13.76
CA LYS A 16 0.81 -0.17 -12.41
C LYS A 16 1.88 0.01 -11.35
N ASN A 17 3.08 0.42 -11.74
CA ASN A 17 4.21 0.62 -10.84
C ASN A 17 4.66 -0.69 -10.14
N ILE A 18 4.42 -1.83 -10.76
CA ILE A 18 4.70 -3.15 -10.17
C ILE A 18 6.16 -3.28 -9.73
N GLU A 19 7.10 -2.79 -10.54
CA GLU A 19 8.52 -2.90 -10.22
C GLU A 19 8.88 -2.20 -8.91
N ALA A 20 8.38 -0.97 -8.71
CA ALA A 20 8.66 -0.22 -7.49
C ALA A 20 8.06 -0.91 -6.27
N PHE A 21 6.82 -1.42 -6.37
CA PHE A 21 6.19 -2.15 -5.28
C PHE A 21 6.96 -3.44 -4.95
N ASN A 22 7.37 -4.19 -5.97
CA ASN A 22 8.09 -5.44 -5.76
C ASN A 22 9.49 -5.21 -5.17
N ASN A 23 10.18 -4.17 -5.63
CA ASN A 23 11.50 -3.83 -5.09
C ASN A 23 11.41 -3.42 -3.62
N ALA A 24 10.41 -2.62 -3.27
CA ALA A 24 10.18 -2.24 -1.88
C ALA A 24 9.81 -3.45 -1.03
N GLU A 25 8.98 -4.35 -1.54
CA GLU A 25 8.62 -5.58 -0.84
C GLU A 25 9.85 -6.40 -0.51
N THR A 26 10.74 -6.62 -1.49
CA THR A 26 11.97 -7.38 -1.28
C THR A 26 12.87 -6.71 -0.24
N MET A 27 13.06 -5.40 -0.35
CA MET A 27 13.89 -4.64 0.59
C MET A 27 13.38 -4.75 2.01
N LEU A 28 12.09 -4.55 2.21
CA LEU A 28 11.47 -4.58 3.54
C LEU A 28 11.44 -5.99 4.12
N TRP A 29 11.20 -6.98 3.27
CA TRP A 29 11.25 -8.37 3.68
C TRP A 29 12.65 -8.75 4.16
N ASP A 30 13.68 -8.31 3.43
CA ASP A 30 15.07 -8.53 3.83
C ASP A 30 15.42 -7.83 5.15
N ASP A 31 14.74 -6.73 5.46
CA ASP A 31 14.90 -6.01 6.73
C ASP A 31 14.10 -6.65 7.88
N GLY A 32 13.41 -7.74 7.63
CA GLY A 32 12.72 -8.50 8.67
C GLY A 32 11.25 -8.15 8.87
N TYR A 33 10.65 -7.37 7.97
CA TYR A 33 9.22 -7.04 8.06
C TYR A 33 8.34 -8.08 7.38
N PHE A 34 7.12 -8.21 7.89
CA PHE A 34 6.05 -8.83 7.11
C PHE A 34 5.46 -7.74 6.21
N VAL A 35 5.44 -7.98 4.91
CA VAL A 35 5.12 -6.93 3.94
C VAL A 35 3.77 -7.17 3.29
N VAL A 36 2.94 -6.14 3.27
CA VAL A 36 1.68 -6.14 2.52
C VAL A 36 1.88 -5.28 1.28
N ASN A 37 1.91 -5.94 0.13
CA ASN A 37 1.97 -5.30 -1.18
C ASN A 37 0.54 -5.25 -1.72
N PRO A 38 -0.08 -4.07 -1.82
CA PRO A 38 -1.49 -3.99 -2.20
C PRO A 38 -1.77 -4.48 -3.62
N LEU A 39 -0.76 -4.51 -4.49
CA LEU A 39 -0.93 -5.03 -5.85
C LEU A 39 -1.14 -6.55 -5.87
N LYS A 40 -0.84 -7.23 -4.78
CA LYS A 40 -1.01 -8.68 -4.64
C LYS A 40 -2.27 -9.08 -3.90
N ILE A 41 -3.05 -8.10 -3.43
CA ILE A 41 -4.32 -8.37 -2.75
C ILE A 41 -5.40 -8.61 -3.80
N GLU A 42 -6.11 -9.72 -3.68
CA GLU A 42 -7.22 -10.04 -4.57
C GLU A 42 -8.52 -9.42 -4.06
N VAL A 43 -9.29 -8.84 -4.98
CA VAL A 43 -10.62 -8.34 -4.68
C VAL A 43 -11.61 -9.36 -5.24
N GLU A 44 -12.26 -10.12 -4.34
CA GLU A 44 -13.20 -11.18 -4.72
C GLU A 44 -14.55 -10.60 -5.10
N LYS A 45 -14.59 -9.93 -6.24
CA LYS A 45 -15.80 -9.32 -6.75
C LYS A 45 -15.73 -9.23 -8.27
N GLU A 46 -16.81 -9.58 -8.93
CA GLU A 46 -16.90 -9.40 -10.38
C GLU A 46 -16.97 -7.90 -10.70
N ASN A 47 -16.11 -7.44 -11.60
CA ASN A 47 -16.02 -6.04 -11.99
C ASN A 47 -15.86 -5.08 -10.81
N PRO A 48 -14.79 -5.22 -10.00
CA PRO A 48 -14.61 -4.37 -8.82
C PRO A 48 -14.44 -2.90 -9.21
N THR A 49 -15.05 -2.02 -8.41
CA THR A 49 -14.93 -0.58 -8.55
C THR A 49 -13.71 -0.06 -7.79
N TRP A 50 -13.36 1.22 -8.01
CA TRP A 50 -12.34 1.89 -7.22
C TRP A 50 -12.63 1.80 -5.71
N PHE A 51 -13.89 1.94 -5.33
CA PHE A 51 -14.29 1.85 -3.91
C PHE A 51 -14.06 0.45 -3.36
N ASP A 52 -14.28 -0.58 -4.15
CA ASP A 52 -14.04 -1.96 -3.73
C ASP A 52 -12.56 -2.20 -3.44
N TYR A 53 -11.67 -1.71 -4.32
CA TYR A 53 -10.22 -1.79 -4.12
C TYR A 53 -9.81 -1.01 -2.87
N MET A 54 -10.33 0.20 -2.69
CA MET A 54 -9.99 1.03 -1.54
C MET A 54 -10.41 0.39 -0.21
N LYS A 55 -11.58 -0.23 -0.17
CA LYS A 55 -12.04 -0.92 1.06
C LYS A 55 -11.10 -2.03 1.46
N VAL A 56 -10.65 -2.83 0.50
CA VAL A 56 -9.75 -3.95 0.75
C VAL A 56 -8.37 -3.44 1.16
N ASP A 57 -7.87 -2.43 0.46
CA ASP A 57 -6.55 -1.87 0.74
C ASP A 57 -6.50 -1.19 2.12
N ILE A 58 -7.51 -0.40 2.44
CA ILE A 58 -7.58 0.28 3.74
C ILE A 58 -7.70 -0.73 4.88
N LYS A 59 -8.50 -1.77 4.70
CA LYS A 59 -8.60 -2.84 5.70
C LYS A 59 -7.24 -3.48 5.95
N ALA A 60 -6.49 -3.76 4.89
CA ALA A 60 -5.15 -4.33 5.00
C ALA A 60 -4.18 -3.37 5.70
N LEU A 61 -4.25 -2.08 5.35
CA LEU A 61 -3.43 -1.04 5.98
C LEU A 61 -3.69 -0.97 7.49
N LEU A 62 -4.96 -1.01 7.90
CA LEU A 62 -5.32 -0.92 9.32
C LEU A 62 -4.81 -2.09 10.15
N GLU A 63 -4.48 -3.20 9.51
CA GLU A 63 -3.89 -4.36 10.17
C GLU A 63 -2.37 -4.27 10.30
N CYS A 64 -1.76 -3.23 9.74
CA CYS A 64 -0.31 -3.05 9.74
C CYS A 64 0.15 -2.11 10.85
N ASP A 65 1.42 -2.27 11.24
CA ASP A 65 2.08 -1.44 12.25
C ASP A 65 2.77 -0.23 11.62
N TYR A 66 3.17 -0.37 10.34
CA TYR A 66 3.95 0.65 9.62
C TYR A 66 3.42 0.84 8.21
N ILE A 67 3.71 2.02 7.66
CA ILE A 67 3.47 2.32 6.26
C ILE A 67 4.77 2.78 5.60
N TYR A 68 5.03 2.28 4.40
CA TYR A 68 6.18 2.66 3.59
C TYR A 68 5.70 3.37 2.33
N MET A 69 6.10 4.64 2.15
CA MET A 69 5.66 5.47 1.03
C MET A 69 6.64 5.38 -0.12
N LEU A 70 6.18 4.97 -1.30
CA LEU A 70 6.99 4.96 -2.50
C LEU A 70 7.21 6.38 -3.04
N PRO A 71 8.28 6.60 -3.84
CA PRO A 71 8.50 7.90 -4.47
C PRO A 71 7.28 8.37 -5.27
N ASN A 72 7.06 9.69 -5.28
CA ASN A 72 5.96 10.35 -5.98
C ASN A 72 4.57 10.03 -5.41
N TRP A 73 4.50 9.55 -4.19
CA TRP A 73 3.22 9.28 -3.53
C TRP A 73 2.34 10.53 -3.45
N GLU A 74 2.94 11.74 -3.37
CA GLU A 74 2.21 13.01 -3.27
C GLU A 74 1.32 13.27 -4.49
N LYS A 75 1.64 12.64 -5.61
CA LYS A 75 0.87 12.77 -6.86
C LYS A 75 -0.25 11.75 -6.96
N SER A 76 -0.36 10.85 -6.01
CA SER A 76 -1.37 9.79 -6.01
C SER A 76 -2.46 10.10 -4.99
N LYS A 77 -3.71 10.20 -5.46
CA LYS A 77 -4.86 10.40 -4.58
C LYS A 77 -4.98 9.27 -3.56
N VAL A 78 -4.82 8.03 -4.02
CA VAL A 78 -4.92 6.84 -3.16
C VAL A 78 -3.82 6.85 -2.10
N ALA A 79 -2.58 7.10 -2.50
CA ALA A 79 -1.46 7.11 -1.56
C ALA A 79 -1.61 8.22 -0.52
N ARG A 80 -2.13 9.38 -0.91
CA ARG A 80 -2.40 10.47 0.04
C ARG A 80 -3.47 10.10 1.05
N ILE A 81 -4.52 9.43 0.60
CA ILE A 81 -5.59 8.94 1.49
C ILE A 81 -5.02 7.93 2.47
N GLU A 82 -4.24 6.98 1.98
CA GLU A 82 -3.65 5.93 2.82
C GLU A 82 -2.70 6.51 3.87
N LYS A 83 -1.88 7.47 3.47
CA LYS A 83 -0.98 8.16 4.41
C LYS A 83 -1.76 8.90 5.50
N PHE A 84 -2.84 9.57 5.13
CA PHE A 84 -3.69 10.28 6.07
C PHE A 84 -4.34 9.31 7.08
N ILE A 85 -4.86 8.20 6.59
CA ILE A 85 -5.45 7.16 7.45
C ILE A 85 -4.39 6.59 8.39
N ALA A 86 -3.20 6.31 7.89
CA ALA A 86 -2.10 5.82 8.71
C ALA A 86 -1.79 6.78 9.85
N LEU A 87 -1.73 8.08 9.55
CA LEU A 87 -1.49 9.11 10.54
C LEU A 87 -2.55 9.12 11.64
N ILE A 88 -3.84 9.06 11.24
CA ILE A 88 -4.96 9.07 12.18
C ILE A 88 -4.92 7.86 13.12
N PHE A 89 -4.57 6.71 12.61
CA PHE A 89 -4.60 5.46 13.37
C PHE A 89 -3.25 5.09 14.01
N GLY A 90 -2.30 6.00 14.00
CA GLY A 90 -1.00 5.78 14.66
C GLY A 90 -0.10 4.78 13.97
N ILE A 91 -0.32 4.52 12.69
CA ILE A 91 0.55 3.66 11.87
C ILE A 91 1.74 4.49 11.43
N LYS A 92 2.94 4.11 11.87
CA LYS A 92 4.13 4.93 11.67
C LYS A 92 4.71 4.77 10.27
N GLU A 93 5.14 5.88 9.69
CA GLU A 93 5.87 5.86 8.43
C GLU A 93 7.33 5.47 8.68
N ILE A 94 7.82 4.58 7.86
CA ILE A 94 9.23 4.17 7.89
C ILE A 94 9.93 4.47 6.57
#